data_05adce4c311d908567c45dbfeced9d97
#
_entry.id   05adce4c311d908567c45dbfeced9d97
#
_cell.length_a   1.000
_cell.length_b   1.000
_cell.length_c   1.000
_cell.angle_alpha   90.00
_cell.angle_beta   90.00
_cell.angle_gamma   90.00
#
_symmetry.space_group_name_H-M   'P 1'
#
loop_
_entity.id
_entity.type
_entity.pdbx_description
1 polymer ?
#
loop_
_entity_poly.entity_id
_entity_poly.type
_entity_poly.pdbx_seq_one_letter_code
_entity_poly.pdbx_strand_id
1 'polypeptide(L)'
;MPYYNYYLKKIKTNFSFQPSFRYGVSNSHANVWTNLIFRTRDWEIDKKIKRQVWIISGGKRVSQFNKENPIATLTNTVNTLFWGDNYMKTYENYFTSLNFNKRYENGFRFAVNALYEDRIPLNNTTDFIFFKKDSNNITPNYPYEKLITQFIQHQAFIITVDISIKPCQQYIQYPNRKIPIGSNYPTFSFNFTNGIKNVFSSDVQFAKWSFNIQDDKNFKLAGVLKYKLGIGGFLNANKVFIQDYQHFNGNRTLKASEYVNSFQLVKYYANSTINSFYTYGHVEHHFNGLLTNKIPLFKRLNWNLLAGGNAFYINSNNHYVEIFAGLENVLKLFRVDFVTAYNNGNKSIAAIRIGMGGTLGGSIRSSNKRGRR
;
A
#
# COMPACT_ATOMS: atom_id res chain seq x y z
N MET A 1 17.50 -5.58 11.81
CA MET A 1 17.36 -4.44 12.71
C MET A 1 17.45 -4.94 14.13
N PRO A 2 18.33 -4.38 14.98
CA PRO A 2 18.36 -4.74 16.37
C PRO A 2 17.04 -4.36 17.03
N TYR A 3 16.55 -5.17 17.92
CA TYR A 3 15.36 -4.85 18.71
C TYR A 3 15.55 -5.36 20.13
N TYR A 4 15.06 -4.58 21.07
CA TYR A 4 15.04 -4.92 22.49
C TYR A 4 13.62 -5.07 22.96
N ASN A 5 13.28 -6.18 23.63
CA ASN A 5 11.96 -6.44 24.18
C ASN A 5 12.03 -6.62 25.69
N TYR A 6 11.11 -5.96 26.38
CA TYR A 6 10.96 -6.08 27.82
C TYR A 6 9.49 -6.20 28.21
N TYR A 7 9.18 -7.11 29.12
CA TYR A 7 7.82 -7.28 29.62
C TYR A 7 7.61 -6.53 30.93
N LEU A 8 6.76 -5.52 30.89
CA LEU A 8 6.37 -4.69 32.03
C LEU A 8 5.27 -5.41 32.83
N LYS A 9 5.65 -6.19 33.85
CA LYS A 9 4.73 -7.05 34.60
C LYS A 9 3.57 -6.27 35.27
N LYS A 10 3.82 -5.09 35.82
CA LYS A 10 2.81 -4.26 36.54
C LYS A 10 1.64 -3.84 35.64
N ILE A 11 1.90 -3.55 34.36
CA ILE A 11 0.90 -3.08 33.39
C ILE A 11 0.61 -4.11 32.28
N LYS A 12 1.10 -5.34 32.44
CA LYS A 12 0.93 -6.47 31.47
C LYS A 12 1.23 -6.05 30.03
N THR A 13 2.26 -5.24 29.82
CA THR A 13 2.59 -4.62 28.52
C THR A 13 3.97 -5.05 28.06
N ASN A 14 4.06 -5.51 26.82
CA ASN A 14 5.34 -5.73 26.14
C ASN A 14 5.84 -4.40 25.56
N PHE A 15 6.98 -3.97 26.02
CA PHE A 15 7.74 -2.85 25.47
C PHE A 15 8.75 -3.35 24.46
N SER A 16 8.84 -2.71 23.29
CA SER A 16 9.86 -2.98 22.28
C SER A 16 10.51 -1.69 21.84
N PHE A 17 11.83 -1.65 21.87
CA PHE A 17 12.65 -0.56 21.35
C PHE A 17 13.31 -1.01 20.04
N GLN A 18 13.11 -0.26 18.97
CA GLN A 18 13.57 -0.60 17.62
C GLN A 18 14.30 0.60 17.00
N PRO A 19 15.59 0.77 17.26
CA PRO A 19 16.41 1.78 16.62
C PRO A 19 16.70 1.37 15.16
N SER A 20 16.80 2.34 14.29
CA SER A 20 17.12 2.16 12.88
C SER A 20 18.14 3.21 12.44
N PHE A 21 19.13 2.78 11.67
CA PHE A 21 20.16 3.63 11.10
C PHE A 21 20.26 3.36 9.60
N ARG A 22 20.43 4.40 8.82
CA ARG A 22 20.71 4.35 7.39
C ARG A 22 21.74 5.43 7.04
N TYR A 23 22.74 5.06 6.29
CA TYR A 23 23.68 6.01 5.68
C TYR A 23 23.57 5.95 4.15
N GLY A 24 23.36 7.09 3.52
CA GLY A 24 23.34 7.22 2.07
C GLY A 24 24.75 7.63 1.58
N VAL A 25 25.47 6.68 0.98
CA VAL A 25 26.85 6.93 0.54
C VAL A 25 26.92 8.05 -0.49
N SER A 26 26.00 8.05 -1.47
CA SER A 26 26.00 9.02 -2.58
C SER A 26 25.68 10.46 -2.15
N ASN A 27 24.87 10.64 -1.10
CA ASN A 27 24.48 11.96 -0.62
C ASN A 27 25.05 12.32 0.76
N SER A 28 25.85 11.41 1.34
CA SER A 28 26.47 11.57 2.66
C SER A 28 25.48 11.89 3.79
N HIS A 29 24.21 11.50 3.64
CA HIS A 29 23.16 11.71 4.64
C HIS A 29 23.04 10.55 5.61
N ALA A 30 23.17 10.84 6.90
CA ALA A 30 22.85 9.94 7.98
C ALA A 30 21.37 10.11 8.39
N ASN A 31 20.66 9.01 8.49
CA ASN A 31 19.26 8.95 8.91
C ASN A 31 19.15 8.02 10.11
N VAL A 32 18.64 8.52 11.23
CA VAL A 32 18.49 7.80 12.48
C VAL A 32 17.07 8.01 12.99
N TRP A 33 16.37 6.93 13.26
CA TRP A 33 15.04 6.99 13.85
C TRP A 33 14.79 5.80 14.76
N THR A 34 13.81 5.93 15.63
CA THR A 34 13.42 4.87 16.57
C THR A 34 11.92 4.67 16.64
N ASN A 35 11.51 3.44 16.99
CA ASN A 35 10.14 3.13 17.35
C ASN A 35 10.11 2.55 18.78
N LEU A 36 9.31 3.15 19.63
CA LEU A 36 8.95 2.66 20.95
C LEU A 36 7.56 2.05 20.87
N ILE A 37 7.45 0.75 21.10
CA ILE A 37 6.19 0.03 20.89
C ILE A 37 5.74 -0.58 22.20
N PHE A 38 4.55 -0.21 22.65
CA PHE A 38 3.89 -0.73 23.83
C PHE A 38 2.68 -1.57 23.41
N ARG A 39 2.76 -2.88 23.65
CA ARG A 39 1.68 -3.83 23.31
C ARG A 39 1.07 -4.39 24.57
N THR A 40 -0.11 -3.93 24.90
CA THR A 40 -0.92 -4.50 25.98
C THR A 40 -1.75 -5.65 25.42
N ARG A 41 -1.69 -6.78 26.09
CA ARG A 41 -2.43 -7.99 25.72
C ARG A 41 -3.12 -8.51 26.97
N ASP A 42 -4.40 -8.19 27.09
CA ASP A 42 -5.22 -8.77 28.15
C ASP A 42 -5.60 -10.19 27.72
N TRP A 43 -5.08 -11.17 28.47
CA TRP A 43 -5.46 -12.56 28.36
C TRP A 43 -6.12 -12.98 29.69
N GLU A 44 -7.42 -13.02 29.73
CA GLU A 44 -8.18 -13.71 30.76
C GLU A 44 -9.16 -14.68 30.07
N ILE A 45 -9.29 -15.89 30.64
CA ILE A 45 -9.94 -17.06 30.02
C ILE A 45 -11.39 -16.79 29.59
N ASP A 46 -12.08 -15.86 30.23
CA ASP A 46 -13.48 -15.48 29.94
C ASP A 46 -13.69 -14.03 29.50
N LYS A 47 -12.66 -13.25 29.30
CA LYS A 47 -12.76 -11.83 28.96
C LYS A 47 -12.40 -11.57 27.51
N LYS A 48 -13.18 -10.71 26.88
CA LYS A 48 -12.99 -10.24 25.51
C LYS A 48 -11.57 -9.76 25.27
N ILE A 49 -10.85 -10.34 24.33
CA ILE A 49 -9.47 -9.96 23.99
C ILE A 49 -9.46 -8.50 23.51
N LYS A 50 -8.81 -7.65 24.28
CA LYS A 50 -8.48 -6.27 23.87
C LYS A 50 -7.01 -6.23 23.48
N ARG A 51 -6.70 -6.07 22.21
CA ARG A 51 -5.33 -5.82 21.74
C ARG A 51 -5.15 -4.32 21.55
N GLN A 52 -4.32 -3.74 22.39
CA GLN A 52 -4.00 -2.33 22.32
C GLN A 52 -2.51 -2.15 22.04
N VAL A 53 -2.19 -1.27 21.12
CA VAL A 53 -0.80 -0.97 20.73
C VAL A 53 -0.64 0.53 20.66
N TRP A 54 0.38 1.03 21.36
CA TRP A 54 0.89 2.39 21.22
C TRP A 54 2.24 2.33 20.53
N ILE A 55 2.47 3.20 19.56
CA ILE A 55 3.75 3.34 18.88
C ILE A 55 4.12 4.80 18.90
N ILE A 56 5.26 5.11 19.52
CA ILE A 56 5.88 6.43 19.49
C ILE A 56 7.09 6.30 18.60
N SER A 57 7.18 7.11 17.56
CA SER A 57 8.31 7.07 16.63
C SER A 57 8.84 8.47 16.40
N GLY A 58 10.14 8.60 16.20
CA GLY A 58 10.73 9.88 15.88
C GLY A 58 12.16 9.77 15.39
N GLY A 59 12.62 10.82 14.73
CA GLY A 59 13.96 10.92 14.18
C GLY A 59 13.98 11.47 12.75
N LYS A 60 15.02 11.13 12.01
CA LYS A 60 15.24 11.52 10.62
C LYS A 60 15.20 10.30 9.72
N ARG A 61 14.42 10.33 8.63
CA ARG A 61 14.32 9.22 7.66
C ARG A 61 14.08 9.72 6.25
N VAL A 62 14.22 8.81 5.28
CA VAL A 62 13.75 9.01 3.90
C VAL A 62 12.41 8.30 3.74
N SER A 63 11.43 9.01 3.21
CA SER A 63 10.05 8.55 2.97
C SER A 63 9.72 8.62 1.48
N GLN A 64 8.84 7.74 1.01
CA GLN A 64 8.28 7.83 -0.34
C GLN A 64 7.06 8.75 -0.36
N PHE A 65 6.80 9.40 -1.49
CA PHE A 65 5.62 10.25 -1.68
C PHE A 65 4.33 9.46 -1.48
N ASN A 66 4.20 8.30 -2.13
CA ASN A 66 3.07 7.41 -1.90
C ASN A 66 3.40 6.43 -0.76
N LYS A 67 2.91 6.74 0.45
CA LYS A 67 3.10 5.91 1.64
C LYS A 67 2.17 4.69 1.68
N GLU A 68 1.04 4.73 0.98
CA GLU A 68 0.04 3.65 0.97
C GLU A 68 0.51 2.45 0.15
N ASN A 69 1.21 2.70 -0.98
CA ASN A 69 1.76 1.66 -1.84
C ASN A 69 3.22 1.97 -2.23
N PRO A 70 4.17 1.80 -1.30
CA PRO A 70 5.56 2.11 -1.55
C PRO A 70 6.16 1.16 -2.59
N ILE A 71 6.91 1.72 -3.52
CA ILE A 71 7.64 0.97 -4.55
C ILE A 71 8.82 0.25 -3.90
N ALA A 72 8.99 -1.03 -4.21
CA ALA A 72 10.10 -1.81 -3.67
C ALA A 72 11.45 -1.28 -4.20
N THR A 73 12.41 -1.13 -3.29
CA THR A 73 13.75 -0.61 -3.62
C THR A 73 14.41 -1.37 -4.76
N LEU A 74 14.38 -2.73 -4.73
CA LEU A 74 14.95 -3.54 -5.79
C LEU A 74 14.31 -3.26 -7.15
N THR A 75 12.98 -3.14 -7.22
CA THR A 75 12.27 -2.83 -8.46
C THR A 75 12.70 -1.46 -8.99
N ASN A 76 12.81 -0.45 -8.13
CA ASN A 76 13.27 0.86 -8.54
C ASN A 76 14.72 0.84 -9.00
N THR A 77 15.61 0.16 -8.27
CA THR A 77 17.04 0.06 -8.63
C THR A 77 17.22 -0.54 -10.02
N VAL A 78 16.54 -1.65 -10.32
CA VAL A 78 16.59 -2.27 -11.65
C VAL A 78 16.10 -1.29 -12.73
N ASN A 79 14.95 -0.65 -12.55
CA ASN A 79 14.43 0.28 -13.55
C ASN A 79 15.34 1.50 -13.73
N THR A 80 15.89 2.06 -12.64
CA THR A 80 16.79 3.21 -12.72
C THR A 80 18.10 2.85 -13.42
N LEU A 81 18.73 1.73 -13.06
CA LEU A 81 20.03 1.32 -13.64
C LEU A 81 19.96 0.92 -15.11
N PHE A 82 18.85 0.26 -15.52
CA PHE A 82 18.74 -0.23 -16.90
C PHE A 82 18.05 0.74 -17.85
N TRP A 83 17.09 1.53 -17.37
CA TRP A 83 16.24 2.38 -18.23
C TRP A 83 16.25 3.87 -17.82
N GLY A 84 16.91 4.25 -16.73
CA GLY A 84 16.90 5.63 -16.23
C GLY A 84 15.61 6.02 -15.50
N ASP A 85 14.69 5.08 -15.31
CA ASP A 85 13.39 5.33 -14.72
C ASP A 85 13.43 5.25 -13.19
N ASN A 86 13.57 6.39 -12.52
CA ASN A 86 13.41 6.48 -11.07
C ASN A 86 11.92 6.64 -10.70
N TYR A 87 11.23 5.55 -10.40
CA TYR A 87 9.81 5.55 -10.02
C TYR A 87 9.60 5.82 -8.52
N MET A 88 10.56 5.46 -7.68
CA MET A 88 10.49 5.63 -6.22
C MET A 88 10.84 7.07 -5.83
N LYS A 89 9.89 7.98 -5.99
CA LYS A 89 10.05 9.38 -5.58
C LYS A 89 10.14 9.46 -4.06
N THR A 90 11.18 10.11 -3.56
CA THR A 90 11.51 10.15 -2.14
C THR A 90 11.80 11.56 -1.64
N TYR A 91 11.60 11.76 -0.36
CA TYR A 91 11.96 12.97 0.36
C TYR A 91 12.54 12.60 1.73
N GLU A 92 13.36 13.47 2.28
CA GLU A 92 13.86 13.33 3.64
C GLU A 92 12.93 14.05 4.60
N ASN A 93 12.74 13.51 5.80
CA ASN A 93 11.91 14.16 6.80
C ASN A 93 12.43 13.95 8.22
N TYR A 94 12.43 15.03 9.01
CA TYR A 94 12.39 14.93 10.45
C TYR A 94 10.96 14.68 10.87
N PHE A 95 10.73 13.71 11.73
CA PHE A 95 9.37 13.35 12.09
C PHE A 95 9.22 12.93 13.53
N THR A 96 8.02 13.14 14.04
CA THR A 96 7.53 12.55 15.29
C THR A 96 6.13 12.04 15.06
N SER A 97 5.84 10.84 15.52
CA SER A 97 4.49 10.26 15.39
C SER A 97 4.06 9.52 16.65
N LEU A 98 2.77 9.64 16.94
CA LEU A 98 2.07 8.90 17.97
C LEU A 98 0.95 8.11 17.31
N ASN A 99 1.06 6.79 17.34
CA ASN A 99 0.04 5.90 16.79
C ASN A 99 -0.60 5.07 17.90
N PHE A 100 -1.91 5.10 17.98
CA PHE A 100 -2.73 4.26 18.82
C PHE A 100 -3.55 3.32 17.96
N ASN A 101 -3.56 2.03 18.28
CA ASN A 101 -4.35 1.02 17.57
C ASN A 101 -5.00 0.08 18.58
N LYS A 102 -6.32 -0.06 18.49
CA LYS A 102 -7.10 -0.95 19.33
C LYS A 102 -7.99 -1.85 18.48
N ARG A 103 -7.93 -3.13 18.75
CA ARG A 103 -8.73 -4.15 18.07
C ARG A 103 -9.60 -4.89 19.08
N TYR A 104 -10.87 -5.03 18.74
CA TYR A 104 -11.88 -5.74 19.51
C TYR A 104 -12.20 -7.09 18.89
N GLU A 105 -12.79 -8.00 19.68
CA GLU A 105 -13.15 -9.34 19.22
C GLU A 105 -14.31 -9.37 18.22
N ASN A 106 -15.21 -8.40 18.27
CA ASN A 106 -16.31 -8.28 17.31
C ASN A 106 -15.85 -7.89 15.90
N GLY A 107 -14.53 -7.87 15.64
CA GLY A 107 -13.94 -7.46 14.36
C GLY A 107 -13.79 -5.95 14.20
N PHE A 108 -14.18 -5.15 15.19
CA PHE A 108 -13.99 -3.71 15.18
C PHE A 108 -12.53 -3.33 15.48
N ARG A 109 -11.98 -2.41 14.69
CA ARG A 109 -10.66 -1.82 14.88
C ARG A 109 -10.76 -0.31 14.80
N PHE A 110 -10.11 0.35 15.73
CA PHE A 110 -9.94 1.79 15.77
C PHE A 110 -8.46 2.13 15.86
N ALA A 111 -8.00 3.06 15.03
CA ALA A 111 -6.65 3.58 15.12
C ALA A 111 -6.64 5.09 14.93
N VAL A 112 -5.72 5.76 15.64
CA VAL A 112 -5.45 7.19 15.50
C VAL A 112 -3.96 7.36 15.35
N ASN A 113 -3.54 8.19 14.41
CA ASN A 113 -2.16 8.56 14.20
C ASN A 113 -2.04 10.09 14.16
N ALA A 114 -1.23 10.64 15.05
CA ALA A 114 -0.78 12.03 14.98
C ALA A 114 0.66 12.03 14.47
N LEU A 115 0.91 12.77 13.38
CA LEU A 115 2.18 12.81 12.67
C LEU A 115 2.60 14.24 12.45
N TYR A 116 3.79 14.59 12.92
CA TYR A 116 4.49 15.80 12.53
C TYR A 116 5.66 15.44 11.62
N GLU A 117 5.84 16.18 10.53
CA GLU A 117 6.95 16.03 9.59
C GLU A 117 7.46 17.40 9.14
N ASP A 118 8.77 17.62 9.19
CA ASP A 118 9.46 18.65 8.39
C ASP A 118 9.99 17.95 7.14
N ARG A 119 9.41 18.26 5.97
CA ARG A 119 9.61 17.58 4.69
C ARG A 119 10.60 18.31 3.82
N ILE A 120 11.73 17.69 3.54
CA ILE A 120 12.87 18.23 2.80
C ILE A 120 12.96 17.54 1.43
N PRO A 121 12.95 18.29 0.32
CA PRO A 121 13.11 17.72 -1.01
C PRO A 121 14.49 17.06 -1.18
N LEU A 122 14.54 15.97 -1.94
CA LEU A 122 15.75 15.27 -2.31
C LEU A 122 15.92 15.27 -3.82
N ASN A 123 17.12 15.53 -4.30
CA ASN A 123 17.50 15.40 -5.70
C ASN A 123 18.16 14.04 -5.96
N ASN A 124 18.22 13.63 -7.22
CA ASN A 124 19.05 12.50 -7.61
C ASN A 124 20.52 12.84 -7.37
N THR A 125 21.29 11.88 -6.86
CA THR A 125 22.72 12.03 -6.56
C THR A 125 23.61 11.21 -7.48
N THR A 126 23.04 10.52 -8.47
CA THR A 126 23.75 9.71 -9.46
C THR A 126 23.08 9.81 -10.81
N ASP A 127 23.90 9.77 -11.87
CA ASP A 127 23.46 9.74 -13.27
C ASP A 127 23.82 8.42 -13.95
N PHE A 128 24.27 7.43 -13.18
CA PHE A 128 24.75 6.17 -13.72
C PHE A 128 23.61 5.32 -14.26
N ILE A 129 23.69 4.93 -15.53
CA ILE A 129 22.78 4.05 -16.26
C ILE A 129 23.62 3.06 -17.07
N PHE A 130 23.29 1.75 -17.05
CA PHE A 130 24.03 0.73 -17.80
C PHE A 130 23.90 0.89 -19.32
N PHE A 131 22.71 1.19 -19.82
CA PHE A 131 22.43 1.35 -21.25
C PHE A 131 22.15 2.82 -21.55
N LYS A 132 23.20 3.64 -21.49
CA LYS A 132 23.10 5.07 -21.76
C LYS A 132 22.80 5.30 -23.25
N LYS A 133 21.60 5.81 -23.54
CA LYS A 133 21.30 6.46 -24.82
C LYS A 133 21.60 7.94 -24.68
N ASP A 134 22.09 8.59 -25.72
CA ASP A 134 22.61 9.97 -25.72
C ASP A 134 21.66 11.06 -25.14
N SER A 135 20.39 10.72 -24.90
CA SER A 135 19.38 11.63 -24.36
C SER A 135 18.76 11.19 -23.02
N ASN A 136 19.18 10.07 -22.43
CA ASN A 136 18.53 9.53 -21.24
C ASN A 136 19.25 9.92 -19.96
N ASN A 137 18.74 10.95 -19.32
CA ASN A 137 19.05 11.24 -17.91
C ASN A 137 18.09 10.47 -17.00
N ILE A 138 18.53 10.17 -15.77
CA ILE A 138 17.63 9.58 -14.76
C ILE A 138 16.45 10.53 -14.52
N THR A 139 15.23 10.00 -14.56
CA THR A 139 14.03 10.80 -14.30
C THR A 139 14.09 11.45 -12.91
N PRO A 140 13.65 12.73 -12.78
CA PRO A 140 13.82 13.52 -11.56
C PRO A 140 13.16 12.86 -10.34
N ASN A 141 13.65 13.17 -9.14
CA ASN A 141 13.12 12.59 -7.88
C ASN A 141 11.85 13.31 -7.37
N TYR A 142 11.06 13.85 -8.27
CA TYR A 142 9.70 14.35 -7.98
C TYR A 142 8.71 13.82 -9.02
N PRO A 143 7.40 13.77 -8.73
CA PRO A 143 6.38 13.30 -9.65
C PRO A 143 6.19 14.26 -10.84
N TYR A 144 7.08 14.18 -11.84
CA TYR A 144 7.10 15.06 -13.02
C TYR A 144 5.85 14.90 -13.91
N GLU A 145 5.08 13.82 -13.73
CA GLU A 145 3.78 13.63 -14.39
C GLU A 145 2.69 14.56 -13.85
N LYS A 146 2.91 15.16 -12.68
CA LYS A 146 1.95 16.03 -12.00
C LYS A 146 2.52 17.40 -11.62
N LEU A 147 3.82 17.49 -11.41
CA LEU A 147 4.54 18.69 -10.99
C LEU A 147 5.58 19.09 -12.04
N ILE A 148 5.75 20.39 -12.24
CA ILE A 148 6.78 20.94 -13.11
C ILE A 148 8.14 21.03 -12.39
N THR A 149 8.11 21.26 -11.07
CA THR A 149 9.31 21.43 -10.25
C THR A 149 9.21 20.62 -8.96
N GLN A 150 10.33 20.49 -8.25
CA GLN A 150 10.40 19.91 -6.92
C GLN A 150 9.52 20.72 -5.94
N PHE A 151 8.94 20.04 -4.94
CA PHE A 151 8.21 20.73 -3.88
C PHE A 151 9.17 21.54 -2.97
N ILE A 152 8.65 22.58 -2.33
CA ILE A 152 9.39 23.40 -1.39
C ILE A 152 9.37 22.75 -0.01
N GLN A 153 10.46 22.86 0.75
CA GLN A 153 10.49 22.42 2.15
C GLN A 153 9.32 23.02 2.92
N HIS A 154 8.61 22.18 3.67
CA HIS A 154 7.44 22.59 4.44
C HIS A 154 7.20 21.66 5.62
N GLN A 155 6.48 22.15 6.59
CA GLN A 155 6.08 21.41 7.78
C GLN A 155 4.65 20.92 7.66
N ALA A 156 4.36 19.74 8.22
CA ALA A 156 3.04 19.16 8.17
C ALA A 156 2.68 18.52 9.53
N PHE A 157 1.57 18.93 10.12
CA PHE A 157 0.94 18.25 11.23
C PHE A 157 -0.36 17.60 10.79
N ILE A 158 -0.43 16.28 10.86
CA ILE A 158 -1.50 15.48 10.27
C ILE A 158 -2.07 14.53 11.31
N ILE A 159 -3.38 14.53 11.47
CA ILE A 159 -4.12 13.56 12.28
C ILE A 159 -4.89 12.64 11.34
N THR A 160 -4.71 11.33 11.50
CA THR A 160 -5.44 10.31 10.75
C THR A 160 -6.23 9.44 11.72
N VAL A 161 -7.50 9.21 11.41
CA VAL A 161 -8.39 8.29 12.13
C VAL A 161 -8.80 7.18 11.19
N ASP A 162 -8.53 5.94 11.58
CA ASP A 162 -8.89 4.72 10.85
C ASP A 162 -9.89 3.92 11.66
N ILE A 163 -11.02 3.64 11.07
CA ILE A 163 -12.05 2.75 11.64
C ILE A 163 -12.27 1.61 10.67
N SER A 164 -12.24 0.38 11.15
CA SER A 164 -12.61 -0.76 10.33
C SER A 164 -13.42 -1.79 11.11
N ILE A 165 -14.33 -2.45 10.42
CA ILE A 165 -15.14 -3.53 10.98
C ILE A 165 -15.20 -4.69 10.01
N LYS A 166 -14.96 -5.89 10.53
CA LYS A 166 -15.25 -7.16 9.86
C LYS A 166 -16.35 -7.87 10.65
N PRO A 167 -17.63 -7.72 10.28
CA PRO A 167 -18.75 -8.26 11.04
C PRO A 167 -18.65 -9.77 11.23
N CYS A 168 -19.21 -10.29 12.30
CA CYS A 168 -19.26 -11.73 12.60
C CYS A 168 -17.90 -12.44 12.50
N GLN A 169 -16.83 -11.78 12.99
CA GLN A 169 -15.49 -12.33 13.01
C GLN A 169 -15.46 -13.62 13.83
N GLN A 170 -15.09 -14.74 13.22
CA GLN A 170 -14.95 -16.04 13.86
C GLN A 170 -13.54 -16.25 14.40
N TYR A 171 -13.43 -17.08 15.46
CA TYR A 171 -12.17 -17.36 16.14
C TYR A 171 -12.04 -18.84 16.46
N ILE A 172 -10.81 -19.36 16.34
CA ILE A 172 -10.42 -20.61 17.01
C ILE A 172 -9.82 -20.22 18.36
N GLN A 173 -10.36 -20.83 19.42
CA GLN A 173 -9.87 -20.61 20.77
C GLN A 173 -8.89 -21.72 21.16
N TYR A 174 -7.69 -21.34 21.57
CA TYR A 174 -6.69 -22.19 22.19
C TYR A 174 -6.59 -21.82 23.68
N PRO A 175 -6.00 -22.68 24.54
CA PRO A 175 -5.83 -22.38 25.97
C PRO A 175 -5.15 -21.02 26.23
N ASN A 176 -4.18 -20.64 25.37
CA ASN A 176 -3.37 -19.43 25.57
C ASN A 176 -3.59 -18.35 24.51
N ARG A 177 -4.50 -18.53 23.52
CA ARG A 177 -4.73 -17.55 22.44
C ARG A 177 -6.01 -17.82 21.69
N LYS A 178 -6.61 -16.74 21.14
CA LYS A 178 -7.61 -16.81 20.09
C LYS A 178 -7.00 -16.37 18.75
N ILE A 179 -7.29 -17.12 17.71
CA ILE A 179 -6.82 -16.84 16.34
C ILE A 179 -8.06 -16.51 15.49
N PRO A 180 -8.12 -15.32 14.85
CA PRO A 180 -9.19 -15.01 13.93
C PRO A 180 -9.08 -15.92 12.68
N ILE A 181 -10.16 -16.59 12.31
CA ILE A 181 -10.22 -17.47 11.13
C ILE A 181 -10.94 -16.81 9.95
N GLY A 182 -11.60 -15.69 10.16
CA GLY A 182 -12.27 -14.93 9.11
C GLY A 182 -13.72 -14.62 9.45
N SER A 183 -14.42 -14.15 8.46
CA SER A 183 -15.86 -13.85 8.48
C SER A 183 -16.41 -14.06 7.08
N ASN A 184 -17.70 -14.34 6.98
CA ASN A 184 -18.43 -14.41 5.71
C ASN A 184 -18.80 -13.02 5.15
N TYR A 185 -18.56 -11.98 5.91
CA TYR A 185 -18.86 -10.59 5.55
C TYR A 185 -17.60 -9.85 5.11
N PRO A 186 -17.73 -8.84 4.22
CA PRO A 186 -16.63 -7.99 3.83
C PRO A 186 -16.09 -7.16 5.01
N THR A 187 -14.89 -6.64 4.83
CA THR A 187 -14.30 -5.64 5.72
C THR A 187 -14.72 -4.26 5.22
N PHE A 188 -15.34 -3.48 6.09
CA PHE A 188 -15.65 -2.07 5.88
C PHE A 188 -14.60 -1.24 6.57
N SER A 189 -14.08 -0.21 5.88
CA SER A 189 -13.05 0.66 6.43
C SER A 189 -13.38 2.12 6.12
N PHE A 190 -13.25 2.97 7.12
CA PHE A 190 -13.37 4.42 6.99
C PHE A 190 -12.05 5.05 7.45
N ASN A 191 -11.51 5.94 6.63
CA ASN A 191 -10.33 6.73 6.95
C ASN A 191 -10.69 8.21 6.87
N PHE A 192 -10.24 8.96 7.86
CA PHE A 192 -10.33 10.43 7.87
C PHE A 192 -8.94 10.99 8.19
N THR A 193 -8.44 11.87 7.33
CA THR A 193 -7.12 12.50 7.48
C THR A 193 -7.28 14.01 7.44
N ASN A 194 -6.75 14.69 8.44
CA ASN A 194 -6.81 16.15 8.57
C ASN A 194 -5.40 16.73 8.75
N GLY A 195 -4.98 17.58 7.81
CA GLY A 195 -3.79 18.43 7.92
C GLY A 195 -4.16 19.77 8.54
N ILE A 196 -3.56 20.07 9.69
CA ILE A 196 -3.94 21.21 10.54
C ILE A 196 -2.89 22.31 10.42
N LYS A 197 -3.30 23.48 9.93
CA LYS A 197 -2.44 24.66 9.76
C LYS A 197 -2.05 25.28 11.10
N ASN A 198 -0.86 25.88 11.15
CA ASN A 198 -0.30 26.64 12.27
C ASN A 198 -0.01 25.83 13.56
N VAL A 199 -0.37 24.56 13.65
CA VAL A 199 0.02 23.71 14.77
C VAL A 199 1.45 23.21 14.51
N PHE A 200 2.38 23.48 15.42
CA PHE A 200 3.82 23.24 15.25
C PHE A 200 4.39 23.80 13.93
N SER A 201 3.97 25.02 13.57
CA SER A 201 4.33 25.69 12.31
C SER A 201 3.92 24.94 11.05
N SER A 202 2.91 24.09 11.12
CA SER A 202 2.39 23.34 9.98
C SER A 202 1.87 24.25 8.87
N ASP A 203 2.30 23.95 7.65
CA ASP A 203 1.91 24.64 6.43
C ASP A 203 0.65 24.09 5.79
N VAL A 204 0.30 22.83 6.07
CA VAL A 204 -0.80 22.12 5.41
C VAL A 204 -2.16 22.47 5.99
N GLN A 205 -3.16 22.54 5.11
CA GLN A 205 -4.57 22.76 5.49
C GLN A 205 -5.49 21.98 4.57
N PHE A 206 -5.88 20.78 5.00
CA PHE A 206 -6.79 19.93 4.24
C PHE A 206 -7.53 18.95 5.13
N ALA A 207 -8.67 18.47 4.64
CA ALA A 207 -9.40 17.36 5.24
C ALA A 207 -9.85 16.42 4.14
N LYS A 208 -9.48 15.15 4.22
CA LYS A 208 -9.89 14.10 3.28
C LYS A 208 -10.48 12.90 4.00
N TRP A 209 -11.38 12.22 3.33
CA TRP A 209 -12.03 11.02 3.81
C TRP A 209 -12.05 9.94 2.74
N SER A 210 -12.11 8.70 3.17
CA SER A 210 -12.38 7.58 2.27
C SER A 210 -13.14 6.47 2.99
N PHE A 211 -13.98 5.77 2.24
CA PHE A 211 -14.68 4.58 2.68
C PHE A 211 -14.40 3.44 1.70
N ASN A 212 -14.05 2.26 2.24
CA ASN A 212 -13.68 1.11 1.43
C ASN A 212 -14.40 -0.14 1.89
N ILE A 213 -14.75 -0.98 0.93
CA ILE A 213 -15.30 -2.33 1.13
C ILE A 213 -14.37 -3.32 0.45
N GLN A 214 -13.88 -4.34 1.15
CA GLN A 214 -13.02 -5.36 0.56
C GLN A 214 -13.31 -6.75 1.13
N ASP A 215 -13.22 -7.77 0.27
CA ASP A 215 -13.32 -9.17 0.67
C ASP A 215 -12.60 -10.10 -0.31
N ASP A 216 -12.30 -11.31 0.18
CA ASP A 216 -11.83 -12.46 -0.59
C ASP A 216 -12.89 -13.55 -0.43
N LYS A 217 -13.86 -13.62 -1.35
CA LYS A 217 -14.99 -14.54 -1.29
C LYS A 217 -14.65 -15.87 -1.96
N ASN A 218 -14.65 -16.95 -1.19
CA ASN A 218 -14.41 -18.29 -1.72
C ASN A 218 -15.75 -18.94 -2.16
N PHE A 219 -15.88 -19.22 -3.45
CA PHE A 219 -17.02 -19.91 -4.06
C PHE A 219 -16.75 -21.41 -4.28
N LYS A 220 -15.79 -21.98 -3.54
CA LYS A 220 -15.40 -23.40 -3.63
C LYS A 220 -14.97 -23.77 -5.05
N LEU A 221 -15.75 -24.62 -5.75
CA LEU A 221 -15.44 -25.05 -7.12
C LEU A 221 -15.45 -23.91 -8.15
N ALA A 222 -16.25 -22.87 -7.93
CA ALA A 222 -16.28 -21.71 -8.81
C ALA A 222 -15.11 -20.74 -8.60
N GLY A 223 -14.23 -21.01 -7.63
CA GLY A 223 -13.02 -20.22 -7.43
C GLY A 223 -13.10 -19.18 -6.32
N VAL A 224 -12.25 -18.16 -6.40
CA VAL A 224 -12.13 -17.10 -5.41
C VAL A 224 -12.28 -15.74 -6.08
N LEU A 225 -13.26 -14.96 -5.63
CA LEU A 225 -13.45 -13.57 -6.01
C LEU A 225 -12.82 -12.67 -4.96
N LYS A 226 -11.89 -11.81 -5.39
CA LYS A 226 -11.29 -10.76 -4.58
C LYS A 226 -11.75 -9.41 -5.10
N TYR A 227 -12.19 -8.55 -4.21
CA TYR A 227 -12.59 -7.20 -4.61
C TYR A 227 -12.26 -6.16 -3.55
N LYS A 228 -12.06 -4.93 -4.02
CA LYS A 228 -11.92 -3.73 -3.21
C LYS A 228 -12.60 -2.59 -3.94
N LEU A 229 -13.59 -1.99 -3.30
CA LEU A 229 -14.33 -0.84 -3.77
C LEU A 229 -14.09 0.32 -2.82
N GLY A 230 -13.85 1.50 -3.33
CA GLY A 230 -13.58 2.67 -2.53
C GLY A 230 -14.24 3.92 -3.09
N ILE A 231 -14.68 4.78 -2.18
CA ILE A 231 -15.13 6.15 -2.45
C ILE A 231 -14.42 7.09 -1.49
N GLY A 232 -14.24 8.34 -1.89
CA GLY A 232 -13.64 9.32 -1.03
C GLY A 232 -13.59 10.71 -1.65
N GLY A 233 -12.93 11.62 -0.96
CA GLY A 233 -12.77 12.99 -1.45
C GLY A 233 -12.16 13.92 -0.43
N PHE A 234 -11.89 15.13 -0.87
CA PHE A 234 -11.45 16.21 -0.01
C PHE A 234 -12.64 17.09 0.40
N LEU A 235 -12.84 17.24 1.70
CA LEU A 235 -13.80 18.19 2.26
C LEU A 235 -13.24 19.61 2.21
N ASN A 236 -11.91 19.72 2.33
CA ASN A 236 -11.16 20.94 2.23
C ASN A 236 -9.77 20.63 1.65
N ALA A 237 -9.31 21.45 0.71
CA ALA A 237 -8.00 21.33 0.05
C ALA A 237 -7.33 22.70 -0.11
N ASN A 238 -7.34 23.55 0.94
CA ASN A 238 -6.81 24.92 0.87
C ASN A 238 -5.29 24.96 0.66
N LYS A 239 -4.53 24.10 1.33
CA LYS A 239 -3.09 23.97 1.11
C LYS A 239 -2.69 22.49 1.26
N VAL A 240 -2.50 21.83 0.13
CA VAL A 240 -2.16 20.40 0.04
C VAL A 240 -0.89 20.25 -0.77
N PHE A 241 0.06 19.46 -0.28
CA PHE A 241 1.25 19.08 -1.02
C PHE A 241 1.08 17.69 -1.62
N ILE A 242 1.88 17.39 -2.65
CA ILE A 242 1.74 16.14 -3.43
C ILE A 242 1.80 14.87 -2.57
N GLN A 243 2.52 14.89 -1.43
CA GLN A 243 2.61 13.77 -0.50
C GLN A 243 1.27 13.43 0.18
N ASP A 244 0.33 14.38 0.21
CA ASP A 244 -0.97 14.26 0.88
C ASP A 244 -2.14 14.09 -0.10
N TYR A 245 -1.86 14.12 -1.42
CA TYR A 245 -2.86 13.85 -2.47
C TYR A 245 -3.46 12.45 -2.31
N GLN A 246 -4.61 12.22 -2.90
CA GLN A 246 -5.07 10.87 -3.16
C GLN A 246 -4.32 10.32 -4.37
N HIS A 247 -3.53 9.28 -4.16
CA HIS A 247 -2.82 8.58 -5.22
C HIS A 247 -3.60 7.35 -5.67
N PHE A 248 -3.75 7.18 -6.99
CA PHE A 248 -4.18 5.90 -7.55
C PHE A 248 -2.93 5.09 -7.86
N ASN A 249 -2.78 3.98 -7.14
CA ASN A 249 -1.58 3.16 -7.18
C ASN A 249 -1.34 2.59 -8.58
N GLY A 250 -0.45 3.21 -9.33
CA GLY A 250 -0.08 2.79 -10.68
C GLY A 250 1.03 1.73 -10.72
N ASN A 251 1.32 1.25 -11.91
CA ASN A 251 2.44 0.38 -12.21
C ASN A 251 2.94 0.63 -13.64
N ARG A 252 4.24 0.86 -13.79
CA ARG A 252 4.90 1.01 -15.09
C ARG A 252 5.90 -0.10 -15.39
N THR A 253 6.07 -1.04 -14.48
CA THR A 253 7.05 -2.12 -14.61
C THR A 253 6.45 -3.34 -15.30
N LEU A 254 7.29 -4.17 -15.92
CA LEU A 254 6.86 -5.47 -16.46
C LEU A 254 6.30 -6.39 -15.35
N LYS A 255 6.80 -6.23 -14.13
CA LYS A 255 6.33 -6.98 -12.97
C LYS A 255 4.92 -6.54 -12.58
N ALA A 256 3.98 -7.49 -12.52
CA ALA A 256 2.63 -7.24 -12.03
C ALA A 256 2.65 -6.80 -10.55
N SER A 257 1.89 -5.75 -10.23
CA SER A 257 1.57 -5.37 -8.87
C SER A 257 0.37 -6.19 -8.35
N GLU A 258 0.00 -6.01 -7.08
CA GLU A 258 -1.19 -6.64 -6.52
C GLU A 258 -2.46 -6.00 -7.11
N TYR A 259 -3.21 -6.73 -7.92
CA TYR A 259 -4.34 -6.20 -8.72
C TYR A 259 -5.45 -5.56 -7.87
N VAL A 260 -5.74 -6.11 -6.70
CA VAL A 260 -6.77 -5.56 -5.78
C VAL A 260 -6.34 -4.25 -5.10
N ASN A 261 -5.09 -3.85 -5.27
CA ASN A 261 -4.56 -2.63 -4.64
C ASN A 261 -3.88 -1.67 -5.62
N SER A 262 -3.76 -2.05 -6.91
CA SER A 262 -3.07 -1.22 -7.89
C SER A 262 -3.56 -1.43 -9.31
N PHE A 263 -3.45 -0.38 -10.10
CA PHE A 263 -3.66 -0.36 -11.55
C PHE A 263 -2.37 -0.81 -12.25
N GLN A 264 -2.49 -1.61 -13.29
CA GLN A 264 -1.34 -2.21 -13.96
C GLN A 264 -0.74 -1.33 -15.05
N LEU A 265 -1.51 -0.38 -15.61
CA LEU A 265 -1.08 0.45 -16.74
C LEU A 265 -1.14 1.96 -16.45
N VAL A 266 -1.58 2.36 -15.27
CA VAL A 266 -1.60 3.76 -14.82
C VAL A 266 -0.18 4.23 -14.46
N LYS A 267 0.20 5.43 -14.89
CA LYS A 267 1.42 6.10 -14.41
C LYS A 267 1.30 6.42 -12.92
N TYR A 268 2.41 6.29 -12.18
CA TYR A 268 2.40 6.31 -10.71
C TYR A 268 1.71 7.53 -10.07
N TYR A 269 1.88 8.73 -10.63
CA TYR A 269 1.37 9.96 -10.00
C TYR A 269 0.45 10.78 -10.90
N ALA A 270 0.31 10.42 -12.19
CA ALA A 270 -0.41 11.24 -13.17
C ALA A 270 -1.86 11.54 -12.78
N ASN A 271 -2.56 10.60 -12.18
CA ASN A 271 -3.95 10.73 -11.78
C ASN A 271 -4.14 11.08 -10.28
N SER A 272 -3.06 11.49 -9.59
CA SER A 272 -3.18 11.96 -8.20
C SER A 272 -4.09 13.17 -8.13
N THR A 273 -5.01 13.20 -7.15
CA THR A 273 -6.08 14.19 -7.10
C THR A 273 -6.28 14.77 -5.70
N ILE A 274 -6.86 15.99 -5.66
CA ILE A 274 -7.39 16.66 -4.48
C ILE A 274 -8.89 16.95 -4.63
N ASN A 275 -9.56 16.27 -5.56
CA ASN A 275 -10.98 16.51 -5.83
C ASN A 275 -11.86 16.18 -4.63
N SER A 276 -13.00 16.85 -4.55
CA SER A 276 -14.00 16.64 -3.49
C SER A 276 -14.67 15.27 -3.56
N PHE A 277 -14.58 14.58 -4.71
CA PHE A 277 -15.09 13.23 -4.90
C PHE A 277 -14.20 12.41 -5.83
N TYR A 278 -14.02 11.16 -5.50
CA TYR A 278 -13.47 10.12 -6.37
C TYR A 278 -14.04 8.76 -5.97
N THR A 279 -14.03 7.81 -6.92
CA THR A 279 -14.33 6.41 -6.65
C THR A 279 -13.37 5.51 -7.39
N TYR A 280 -13.14 4.32 -6.86
CA TYR A 280 -12.34 3.29 -7.50
C TYR A 280 -12.82 1.88 -7.15
N GLY A 281 -12.50 0.95 -8.03
CA GLY A 281 -12.82 -0.46 -7.85
C GLY A 281 -11.74 -1.34 -8.43
N HIS A 282 -11.50 -2.44 -7.74
CA HIS A 282 -10.64 -3.54 -8.14
C HIS A 282 -11.38 -4.84 -7.95
N VAL A 283 -11.44 -5.67 -8.98
CA VAL A 283 -12.10 -6.98 -8.96
C VAL A 283 -11.20 -7.98 -9.66
N GLU A 284 -10.96 -9.12 -9.04
CA GLU A 284 -10.16 -10.23 -9.59
C GLU A 284 -10.81 -11.56 -9.23
N HIS A 285 -11.09 -12.39 -10.23
CA HIS A 285 -11.65 -13.72 -10.05
C HIS A 285 -10.64 -14.79 -10.47
N HIS A 286 -10.32 -15.69 -9.55
CA HIS A 286 -9.47 -16.86 -9.77
C HIS A 286 -10.37 -18.09 -9.96
N PHE A 287 -10.37 -18.70 -11.13
CA PHE A 287 -11.29 -19.81 -11.47
C PHE A 287 -10.86 -21.18 -10.94
N ASN A 288 -9.69 -21.30 -10.30
CA ASN A 288 -9.21 -22.54 -9.62
C ASN A 288 -9.41 -23.83 -10.46
N GLY A 289 -9.15 -23.78 -11.73
CA GLY A 289 -9.28 -24.94 -12.62
C GLY A 289 -10.69 -25.23 -13.10
N LEU A 290 -11.72 -24.48 -12.71
CA LEU A 290 -13.10 -24.66 -13.18
C LEU A 290 -13.20 -24.75 -14.72
N LEU A 291 -12.48 -23.90 -15.42
CA LEU A 291 -12.42 -23.84 -16.87
C LEU A 291 -11.23 -24.61 -17.45
N THR A 292 -10.06 -24.42 -16.88
CA THR A 292 -8.78 -24.96 -17.41
C THR A 292 -8.67 -26.46 -17.25
N ASN A 293 -9.29 -27.08 -16.24
CA ASN A 293 -9.30 -28.53 -16.09
C ASN A 293 -10.07 -29.28 -17.19
N LYS A 294 -10.88 -28.57 -17.98
CA LYS A 294 -11.58 -29.14 -19.16
C LYS A 294 -10.68 -29.20 -20.39
N ILE A 295 -9.54 -28.49 -20.38
CA ILE A 295 -8.57 -28.46 -21.48
C ILE A 295 -7.40 -29.36 -21.09
N PRO A 296 -7.14 -30.48 -21.80
CA PRO A 296 -6.15 -31.50 -21.39
C PRO A 296 -4.75 -30.92 -21.13
N LEU A 297 -4.29 -29.98 -21.96
CA LEU A 297 -2.97 -29.34 -21.81
C LEU A 297 -2.91 -28.51 -20.51
N PHE A 298 -3.91 -27.67 -20.26
CA PHE A 298 -3.93 -26.81 -19.06
C PHE A 298 -4.07 -27.62 -17.78
N LYS A 299 -4.89 -28.69 -17.81
CA LYS A 299 -5.01 -29.64 -16.70
C LYS A 299 -3.66 -30.31 -16.39
N ARG A 300 -2.94 -30.78 -17.42
CA ARG A 300 -1.61 -31.42 -17.26
C ARG A 300 -0.57 -30.45 -16.70
N LEU A 301 -0.60 -29.18 -17.13
CA LEU A 301 0.31 -28.13 -16.66
C LEU A 301 -0.15 -27.49 -15.34
N ASN A 302 -1.36 -27.83 -14.88
CA ASN A 302 -1.99 -27.28 -13.69
C ASN A 302 -2.11 -25.73 -13.74
N TRP A 303 -2.37 -25.19 -14.92
CA TRP A 303 -2.60 -23.76 -15.11
C TRP A 303 -4.02 -23.39 -14.77
N ASN A 304 -4.19 -22.27 -14.06
CA ASN A 304 -5.50 -21.75 -13.69
C ASN A 304 -5.76 -20.42 -14.38
N LEU A 305 -6.98 -20.25 -14.88
CA LEU A 305 -7.44 -19.00 -15.46
C LEU A 305 -7.79 -18.01 -14.34
N LEU A 306 -7.51 -16.76 -14.58
CA LEU A 306 -8.02 -15.64 -13.81
C LEU A 306 -8.43 -14.51 -14.74
N ALA A 307 -9.37 -13.69 -14.30
CA ALA A 307 -9.78 -12.47 -15.01
C ALA A 307 -10.26 -11.42 -14.01
N GLY A 308 -10.27 -10.17 -14.44
CA GLY A 308 -10.74 -9.08 -13.61
C GLY A 308 -10.67 -7.74 -14.28
N GLY A 309 -10.90 -6.71 -13.50
CA GLY A 309 -10.83 -5.33 -13.96
C GLY A 309 -10.63 -4.36 -12.82
N ASN A 310 -10.02 -3.24 -13.12
CA ASN A 310 -9.82 -2.11 -12.22
C ASN A 310 -10.35 -0.84 -12.89
N ALA A 311 -10.96 0.01 -12.11
CA ALA A 311 -11.47 1.28 -12.61
C ALA A 311 -11.33 2.38 -11.55
N PHE A 312 -11.19 3.62 -11.99
CA PHE A 312 -11.43 4.79 -11.16
C PHE A 312 -12.16 5.88 -11.92
N TYR A 313 -12.86 6.71 -11.17
CA TYR A 313 -13.51 7.91 -11.67
C TYR A 313 -13.20 9.07 -10.73
N ILE A 314 -12.77 10.19 -11.28
CA ILE A 314 -12.53 11.45 -10.57
C ILE A 314 -13.51 12.50 -11.08
N ASN A 315 -13.63 12.64 -12.39
CA ASN A 315 -14.56 13.52 -13.10
C ASN A 315 -14.73 13.07 -14.55
N SER A 316 -15.56 13.77 -15.34
CA SER A 316 -15.84 13.44 -16.74
C SER A 316 -14.58 13.40 -17.62
N ASN A 317 -13.57 14.20 -17.31
CA ASN A 317 -12.32 14.28 -18.08
C ASN A 317 -11.18 13.41 -17.50
N ASN A 318 -11.42 12.73 -16.38
CA ASN A 318 -10.43 11.87 -15.74
C ASN A 318 -11.09 10.63 -15.15
N HIS A 319 -11.28 9.64 -15.99
CA HIS A 319 -11.75 8.31 -15.63
C HIS A 319 -10.94 7.25 -16.38
N TYR A 320 -10.83 6.09 -15.79
CA TYR A 320 -9.96 5.03 -16.28
C TYR A 320 -10.56 3.66 -15.99
N VAL A 321 -10.43 2.76 -16.96
CA VAL A 321 -10.82 1.35 -16.82
C VAL A 321 -9.74 0.49 -17.42
N GLU A 322 -9.34 -0.57 -16.73
CA GLU A 322 -8.50 -1.64 -17.27
C GLU A 322 -9.15 -2.99 -17.04
N ILE A 323 -9.02 -3.86 -18.03
CA ILE A 323 -9.51 -5.24 -17.99
C ILE A 323 -8.31 -6.14 -18.21
N PHE A 324 -8.28 -7.25 -17.49
CA PHE A 324 -7.20 -8.21 -17.61
C PHE A 324 -7.72 -9.65 -17.57
N ALA A 325 -7.00 -10.51 -18.27
CA ALA A 325 -7.14 -11.95 -18.17
C ALA A 325 -5.75 -12.59 -18.21
N GLY A 326 -5.57 -13.68 -17.49
CA GLY A 326 -4.26 -14.30 -17.39
C GLY A 326 -4.30 -15.74 -16.90
N LEU A 327 -3.11 -16.32 -16.89
CA LEU A 327 -2.86 -17.66 -16.40
C LEU A 327 -1.96 -17.59 -15.17
N GLU A 328 -2.37 -18.24 -14.11
CA GLU A 328 -1.55 -18.45 -12.93
C GLU A 328 -1.04 -19.89 -12.83
N ASN A 329 -0.07 -20.10 -11.94
CA ASN A 329 0.63 -21.35 -11.77
C ASN A 329 1.50 -21.77 -12.97
N VAL A 330 1.83 -20.82 -13.84
CA VAL A 330 2.76 -21.03 -14.95
C VAL A 330 4.13 -21.38 -14.37
N LEU A 331 4.68 -22.56 -14.75
CA LEU A 331 5.88 -23.15 -14.15
C LEU A 331 5.80 -23.22 -12.61
N LYS A 332 4.60 -23.35 -12.02
CA LYS A 332 4.33 -23.40 -10.57
C LYS A 332 4.70 -22.13 -9.78
N LEU A 333 5.17 -21.08 -10.44
CA LEU A 333 5.72 -19.89 -9.80
C LEU A 333 5.13 -18.59 -10.35
N PHE A 334 4.88 -18.54 -11.65
CA PHE A 334 4.55 -17.30 -12.35
C PHE A 334 3.05 -17.16 -12.62
N ARG A 335 2.67 -15.93 -12.80
CA ARG A 335 1.40 -15.47 -13.34
C ARG A 335 1.72 -14.59 -14.56
N VAL A 336 1.01 -14.80 -15.65
CA VAL A 336 1.14 -14.01 -16.89
C VAL A 336 -0.24 -13.48 -17.26
N ASP A 337 -0.36 -12.16 -17.33
CA ASP A 337 -1.61 -11.47 -17.60
C ASP A 337 -1.49 -10.61 -18.86
N PHE A 338 -2.52 -10.63 -19.68
CA PHE A 338 -2.78 -9.61 -20.69
C PHE A 338 -3.70 -8.55 -20.10
N VAL A 339 -3.29 -7.29 -20.17
CA VAL A 339 -4.02 -6.15 -19.61
C VAL A 339 -4.27 -5.15 -20.72
N THR A 340 -5.49 -4.67 -20.85
CA THR A 340 -5.85 -3.56 -21.74
C THR A 340 -6.53 -2.45 -20.96
N ALA A 341 -6.23 -1.20 -21.29
CA ALA A 341 -6.71 -0.03 -20.56
C ALA A 341 -7.40 0.97 -21.49
N TYR A 342 -8.38 1.64 -20.94
CA TYR A 342 -9.16 2.70 -21.56
C TYR A 342 -9.12 3.93 -20.70
N ASN A 343 -8.64 5.03 -21.25
CA ASN A 343 -8.59 6.32 -20.59
C ASN A 343 -9.60 7.26 -21.26
N ASN A 344 -10.51 7.84 -20.49
CA ASN A 344 -11.61 8.70 -20.97
C ASN A 344 -12.42 8.07 -22.12
N GLY A 345 -12.65 6.74 -22.03
CA GLY A 345 -13.39 5.97 -23.04
C GLY A 345 -12.58 5.55 -24.27
N ASN A 346 -11.39 6.07 -24.49
CA ASN A 346 -10.53 5.71 -25.62
C ASN A 346 -9.50 4.65 -25.18
N LYS A 347 -9.24 3.66 -26.05
CA LYS A 347 -8.19 2.68 -25.81
C LYS A 347 -6.84 3.37 -25.71
N SER A 348 -6.18 3.23 -24.59
CA SER A 348 -4.92 3.92 -24.33
C SER A 348 -3.70 3.04 -24.53
N ILE A 349 -3.70 1.82 -23.98
CA ILE A 349 -2.55 0.91 -24.00
C ILE A 349 -2.99 -0.53 -23.74
N ALA A 350 -2.21 -1.49 -24.26
CA ALA A 350 -2.27 -2.90 -23.88
C ALA A 350 -0.87 -3.41 -23.58
N ALA A 351 -0.73 -4.27 -22.59
CA ALA A 351 0.56 -4.84 -22.21
C ALA A 351 0.43 -6.21 -21.54
N ILE A 352 1.53 -6.95 -21.55
CA ILE A 352 1.69 -8.18 -20.77
C ILE A 352 2.31 -7.81 -19.43
N ARG A 353 1.82 -8.43 -18.36
CA ARG A 353 2.36 -8.32 -17.00
C ARG A 353 2.75 -9.71 -16.49
N ILE A 354 3.92 -9.78 -15.84
CA ILE A 354 4.43 -11.02 -15.23
C ILE A 354 4.45 -10.84 -13.73
N GLY A 355 3.72 -11.71 -13.02
CA GLY A 355 3.63 -11.69 -11.56
C GLY A 355 4.11 -12.99 -10.94
N MET A 356 4.22 -13.00 -9.63
CA MET A 356 4.39 -14.23 -8.85
C MET A 356 3.01 -14.67 -8.36
N GLY A 357 2.55 -15.80 -8.86
CA GLY A 357 1.21 -16.33 -8.54
C GLY A 357 1.14 -17.79 -8.92
N GLY A 358 1.35 -18.67 -8.01
CA GLY A 358 1.30 -20.11 -8.18
C GLY A 358 1.50 -20.79 -6.83
N THR A 359 1.52 -22.10 -6.80
CA THR A 359 1.63 -22.89 -5.57
C THR A 359 2.89 -22.50 -4.77
N LEU A 360 4.00 -22.25 -5.43
CA LEU A 360 5.26 -21.79 -4.81
C LEU A 360 5.29 -20.28 -4.60
N GLY A 361 4.75 -19.50 -5.55
CA GLY A 361 4.68 -18.04 -5.46
C GLY A 361 3.78 -17.54 -4.32
N GLY A 362 2.68 -18.23 -4.06
CA GLY A 362 1.79 -17.94 -2.92
C GLY A 362 2.45 -18.15 -1.55
N SER A 363 3.31 -19.15 -1.41
CA SER A 363 4.06 -19.41 -0.16
C SER A 363 5.11 -18.32 0.11
N ILE A 364 5.82 -17.86 -0.90
CA ILE A 364 6.80 -16.77 -0.81
C ILE A 364 6.09 -15.46 -0.41
N ARG A 365 4.92 -15.18 -0.99
CA ARG A 365 4.12 -13.99 -0.66
C ARG A 365 3.58 -14.02 0.77
N SER A 366 3.18 -15.19 1.27
CA SER A 366 2.73 -15.42 2.65
C SER A 366 3.86 -15.24 3.67
N SER A 367 5.10 -15.64 3.35
CA SER A 367 6.24 -15.49 4.25
C SER A 367 6.63 -14.02 4.45
N ASN A 368 6.55 -13.18 3.40
CA ASN A 368 6.79 -11.75 3.50
C ASN A 368 5.71 -11.00 4.33
N LYS A 369 4.47 -11.49 4.36
CA LYS A 369 3.44 -10.96 5.27
C LYS A 369 3.68 -11.36 6.74
N ARG A 370 4.34 -12.50 7.00
CA ARG A 370 4.69 -12.94 8.37
C ARG A 370 5.85 -12.15 8.99
N GLY A 371 6.74 -11.59 8.21
CA GLY A 371 7.86 -10.75 8.68
C GLY A 371 7.45 -9.35 9.20
N ARG A 372 6.16 -9.01 9.14
CA ARG A 372 5.58 -7.75 9.65
C ARG A 372 4.67 -7.92 10.87
N ARG A 373 4.85 -9.01 11.61
CA ARG A 373 4.16 -9.23 12.91
C ARG A 373 4.90 -8.64 14.08
#